data_35cecdae82ca40b2cbd683405edfb56a
#
_entry.id   35cecdae82ca40b2cbd683405edfb56a
#
_cell.length_a   1.000
_cell.length_b   1.000
_cell.length_c   1.000
_cell.angle_alpha   90.00
_cell.angle_beta   90.00
_cell.angle_gamma   90.00
#
_symmetry.space_group_name_H-M   'P 1'
#
loop_
_entity.id
_entity.type
_entity.pdbx_description
1 polymer ?
#
loop_
_entity_poly.entity_id
_entity_poly.type
_entity_poly.pdbx_seq_one_letter_code
_entity_poly.pdbx_strand_id
1 'polypeptide(L)'
;MLSLNVQKVTKNYGKTVAVRDMSFVLQPGVYGIIGPNGAWKSTLLQMITTNLTQYEGTISYCGDEIKKMGSTYRNILGYMPQITTGYGDFTAKQFLYYMAALKGIKKEEAEQKIKALSSILNLDTYLNRKIKAYSGGMKQRLFFLQALLNDPKVLVLDEPTAGLDPLERIRLRNYISTIAKDKIVLIATHVMQDIETIAKEILFIKEGNLLFEGSITELIERLKGRVQETLIAEDVWEEFQRTHKITRSLRLDTVFHVRYIVDEVGESSVLPSLEDAYLYYMG
;
A
#
# COMPACT_ATOMS: atom_id res chain seq x y z
N MET A 1 -11.62 20.84 -5.99
CA MET A 1 -11.75 19.36 -5.91
C MET A 1 -10.53 18.83 -5.18
N LEU A 2 -10.68 17.86 -4.27
CA LEU A 2 -9.57 17.27 -3.50
C LEU A 2 -8.65 16.52 -4.47
N SER A 3 -7.36 16.89 -4.50
CA SER A 3 -6.36 16.26 -5.37
C SER A 3 -4.96 16.36 -4.76
N LEU A 4 -4.15 15.32 -4.98
CA LEU A 4 -2.72 15.31 -4.72
C LEU A 4 -2.01 15.15 -6.07
N ASN A 5 -1.20 16.12 -6.43
CA ASN A 5 -0.53 16.16 -7.72
C ASN A 5 0.99 16.05 -7.51
N VAL A 6 1.59 15.08 -8.15
CA VAL A 6 3.04 14.84 -8.20
C VAL A 6 3.51 15.23 -9.61
N GLN A 7 4.45 16.18 -9.71
CA GLN A 7 4.90 16.71 -10.99
C GLN A 7 6.43 16.65 -11.10
N LYS A 8 6.93 15.85 -12.03
CA LYS A 8 8.35 15.70 -12.38
C LYS A 8 9.25 15.51 -11.18
N VAL A 9 8.79 14.69 -10.23
CA VAL A 9 9.51 14.47 -8.97
C VAL A 9 10.69 13.55 -9.22
N THR A 10 11.90 14.04 -8.85
CA THR A 10 13.15 13.28 -8.93
C THR A 10 13.88 13.32 -7.59
N LYS A 11 14.34 12.15 -7.13
CA LYS A 11 15.15 12.02 -5.92
C LYS A 11 16.41 11.22 -6.17
N ASN A 12 17.53 11.85 -5.83
CA ASN A 12 18.86 11.24 -5.90
C ASN A 12 19.42 11.01 -4.49
N TYR A 13 20.07 9.86 -4.28
CA TYR A 13 20.92 9.56 -3.14
C TYR A 13 22.36 9.37 -3.67
N GLY A 14 23.16 10.43 -3.60
CA GLY A 14 24.46 10.46 -4.24
C GLY A 14 24.34 10.20 -5.76
N LYS A 15 24.93 9.09 -6.24
CA LYS A 15 24.86 8.69 -7.66
C LYS A 15 23.63 7.85 -8.02
N THR A 16 22.86 7.41 -7.04
CA THR A 16 21.69 6.54 -7.26
C THR A 16 20.43 7.37 -7.43
N VAL A 17 19.75 7.22 -8.57
CA VAL A 17 18.45 7.83 -8.83
C VAL A 17 17.38 6.93 -8.21
N ALA A 18 16.81 7.37 -7.10
CA ALA A 18 15.78 6.62 -6.37
C ALA A 18 14.37 6.83 -6.93
N VAL A 19 14.06 8.04 -7.40
CA VAL A 19 12.80 8.36 -8.09
C VAL A 19 13.17 9.22 -9.28
N ARG A 20 12.60 8.92 -10.46
CA ARG A 20 12.98 9.57 -11.73
C ARG A 20 11.76 10.15 -12.40
N ASP A 21 11.74 11.48 -12.55
CA ASP A 21 10.75 12.27 -13.31
C ASP A 21 9.30 11.79 -13.17
N MET A 22 8.91 11.44 -11.92
CA MET A 22 7.63 10.81 -11.63
C MET A 22 6.52 11.86 -11.62
N SER A 23 5.44 11.60 -12.37
CA SER A 23 4.29 12.50 -12.47
C SER A 23 2.99 11.71 -12.48
N PHE A 24 2.04 12.07 -11.60
CA PHE A 24 0.69 11.49 -11.52
C PHE A 24 -0.24 12.40 -10.71
N VAL A 25 -1.56 12.17 -10.82
CA VAL A 25 -2.59 12.93 -10.10
C VAL A 25 -3.55 11.99 -9.39
N LEU A 26 -3.69 12.15 -8.08
CA LEU A 26 -4.59 11.36 -7.26
C LEU A 26 -5.80 12.18 -6.82
N GLN A 27 -6.98 11.57 -6.89
CA GLN A 27 -8.25 12.08 -6.40
C GLN A 27 -8.78 11.17 -5.29
N PRO A 28 -9.93 11.45 -4.64
CA PRO A 28 -10.48 10.51 -3.66
C PRO A 28 -10.61 9.08 -4.20
N GLY A 29 -10.16 8.13 -3.39
CA GLY A 29 -10.08 6.71 -3.70
C GLY A 29 -8.85 6.04 -3.12
N VAL A 30 -8.73 4.73 -3.31
CA VAL A 30 -7.58 3.92 -2.90
C VAL A 30 -6.63 3.73 -4.08
N TYR A 31 -5.34 3.98 -3.86
CA TYR A 31 -4.27 3.80 -4.84
C TYR A 31 -3.25 2.81 -4.32
N GLY A 32 -3.04 1.73 -5.08
CA GLY A 32 -2.01 0.73 -4.78
C GLY A 32 -0.66 1.15 -5.35
N ILE A 33 0.37 1.24 -4.53
CA ILE A 33 1.76 1.43 -4.98
C ILE A 33 2.44 0.06 -4.98
N ILE A 34 2.69 -0.47 -6.17
CA ILE A 34 3.19 -1.81 -6.39
C ILE A 34 4.58 -1.75 -7.02
N GLY A 35 5.45 -2.66 -6.62
CA GLY A 35 6.80 -2.80 -7.17
C GLY A 35 7.66 -3.70 -6.30
N PRO A 36 8.79 -4.21 -6.81
CA PRO A 36 9.69 -5.07 -6.05
C PRO A 36 10.33 -4.35 -4.86
N ASN A 37 11.00 -5.11 -4.01
CA ASN A 37 11.86 -4.52 -2.98
C ASN A 37 12.97 -3.71 -3.66
N GLY A 38 13.26 -2.52 -3.13
CA GLY A 38 14.20 -1.59 -3.77
C GLY A 38 13.62 -0.76 -4.93
N ALA A 39 12.34 -0.88 -5.26
CA ALA A 39 11.69 -0.01 -6.26
C ALA A 39 11.51 1.46 -5.80
N TRP A 40 11.96 1.78 -4.57
CA TRP A 40 11.90 3.11 -3.97
C TRP A 40 10.49 3.61 -3.60
N LYS A 41 9.54 2.68 -3.41
CA LYS A 41 8.17 3.01 -2.96
C LYS A 41 8.17 3.83 -1.67
N SER A 42 8.91 3.40 -0.65
CA SER A 42 9.01 4.11 0.63
C SER A 42 9.63 5.51 0.49
N THR A 43 10.55 5.72 -0.47
CA THR A 43 11.08 7.05 -0.78
C THR A 43 9.99 7.98 -1.31
N LEU A 44 9.15 7.49 -2.24
CA LEU A 44 7.99 8.24 -2.73
C LEU A 44 7.02 8.58 -1.58
N LEU A 45 6.70 7.59 -0.72
CA LEU A 45 5.85 7.83 0.43
C LEU A 45 6.45 8.85 1.41
N GLN A 46 7.77 8.81 1.66
CA GLN A 46 8.46 9.80 2.50
C GLN A 46 8.40 11.22 1.93
N MET A 47 8.44 11.38 0.61
CA MET A 47 8.26 12.69 -0.04
C MET A 47 6.83 13.19 0.10
N ILE A 48 5.83 12.34 -0.15
CA ILE A 48 4.40 12.66 0.01
C ILE A 48 4.07 13.01 1.46
N THR A 49 4.67 12.30 2.43
CA THR A 49 4.44 12.54 3.87
C THR A 49 5.25 13.70 4.45
N THR A 50 6.03 14.40 3.62
CA THR A 50 6.97 15.49 4.02
C THR A 50 8.07 15.06 4.99
N ASN A 51 8.30 13.76 5.15
CA ASN A 51 9.45 13.24 5.91
C ASN A 51 10.76 13.40 5.13
N LEU A 52 10.67 13.50 3.80
CA LEU A 52 11.78 13.80 2.90
C LEU A 52 11.41 15.01 2.05
N THR A 53 12.13 16.11 2.25
CA THR A 53 11.86 17.40 1.58
C THR A 53 12.87 17.75 0.49
N GLN A 54 14.01 17.07 0.45
CA GLN A 54 15.08 17.30 -0.55
C GLN A 54 14.86 16.45 -1.80
N TYR A 55 14.09 16.96 -2.76
CA TYR A 55 13.84 16.39 -4.09
C TYR A 55 13.55 17.50 -5.09
N GLU A 56 13.73 17.22 -6.37
CA GLU A 56 13.36 18.07 -7.51
C GLU A 56 11.89 17.85 -7.89
N GLY A 57 11.30 18.79 -8.62
CA GLY A 57 9.87 18.75 -8.96
C GLY A 57 8.98 19.23 -7.82
N THR A 58 7.68 19.02 -7.97
CA THR A 58 6.66 19.58 -7.07
C THR A 58 5.64 18.52 -6.67
N ILE A 59 5.30 18.50 -5.39
CA ILE A 59 4.12 17.78 -4.89
C ILE A 59 3.18 18.83 -4.31
N SER A 60 1.92 18.85 -4.80
CA SER A 60 0.90 19.81 -4.36
C SER A 60 -0.39 19.13 -3.94
N TYR A 61 -1.06 19.70 -2.94
CA TYR A 61 -2.38 19.31 -2.48
C TYR A 61 -3.36 20.44 -2.76
N CYS A 62 -4.39 20.14 -3.56
CA CYS A 62 -5.41 21.13 -4.01
C CYS A 62 -4.80 22.40 -4.65
N GLY A 63 -3.64 22.29 -5.32
CA GLY A 63 -2.91 23.39 -5.93
C GLY A 63 -1.79 23.99 -5.09
N ASP A 64 -1.78 23.80 -3.78
CA ASP A 64 -0.77 24.31 -2.88
C ASP A 64 0.40 23.33 -2.71
N GLU A 65 1.63 23.80 -2.82
CA GLU A 65 2.84 22.97 -2.66
C GLU A 65 2.96 22.48 -1.20
N ILE A 66 3.01 21.16 -0.99
CA ILE A 66 3.01 20.56 0.36
C ILE A 66 4.20 20.97 1.22
N LYS A 67 5.36 21.25 0.62
CA LYS A 67 6.53 21.77 1.34
C LYS A 67 6.26 23.14 1.98
N LYS A 68 5.50 24.00 1.28
CA LYS A 68 5.14 25.35 1.74
C LYS A 68 4.00 25.33 2.75
N MET A 69 3.08 24.38 2.62
CA MET A 69 1.96 24.23 3.57
C MET A 69 2.42 23.85 4.99
N GLY A 70 3.53 23.13 5.12
CA GLY A 70 4.14 22.78 6.41
C GLY A 70 3.19 22.06 7.37
N SER A 71 2.86 22.66 8.52
CA SER A 71 1.96 22.07 9.51
C SER A 71 0.54 21.90 9.00
N THR A 72 0.06 22.80 8.16
CA THR A 72 -1.29 22.72 7.56
C THR A 72 -1.48 21.42 6.79
N TYR A 73 -0.50 21.03 5.96
CA TYR A 73 -0.55 19.75 5.27
C TYR A 73 -0.47 18.56 6.24
N ARG A 74 0.45 18.62 7.23
CA ARG A 74 0.57 17.54 8.23
C ARG A 74 -0.69 17.34 9.07
N ASN A 75 -1.52 18.35 9.24
CA ASN A 75 -2.78 18.25 9.98
C ASN A 75 -3.86 17.49 9.19
N ILE A 76 -3.77 17.45 7.86
CA ILE A 76 -4.69 16.69 7.00
C ILE A 76 -4.09 15.36 6.52
N LEU A 77 -2.87 15.03 6.97
CA LEU A 77 -2.15 13.82 6.63
C LEU A 77 -2.26 12.79 7.75
N GLY A 78 -2.64 11.57 7.40
CA GLY A 78 -2.46 10.37 8.22
C GLY A 78 -1.32 9.54 7.64
N TYR A 79 -0.42 9.07 8.48
CA TYR A 79 0.68 8.22 8.03
C TYR A 79 0.88 7.03 8.96
N MET A 80 0.92 5.87 8.35
CA MET A 80 1.28 4.60 8.99
C MET A 80 2.56 4.06 8.34
N PRO A 81 3.73 4.16 8.99
CA PRO A 81 4.99 3.63 8.47
C PRO A 81 5.08 2.11 8.66
N GLN A 82 5.89 1.46 7.84
CA GLN A 82 6.14 0.01 7.90
C GLN A 82 6.77 -0.42 9.23
N ILE A 83 7.72 0.37 9.76
CA ILE A 83 8.43 0.08 11.00
C ILE A 83 8.01 1.10 12.06
N THR A 84 7.58 0.58 13.20
CA THR A 84 7.10 1.36 14.33
C THR A 84 7.87 0.96 15.58
N THR A 85 8.89 1.73 15.92
CA THR A 85 9.72 1.51 17.11
C THR A 85 9.63 2.70 18.08
N GLY A 86 10.06 2.51 19.33
CA GLY A 86 10.25 3.61 20.29
C GLY A 86 9.13 3.81 21.30
N TYR A 87 7.95 3.21 21.14
CA TYR A 87 6.82 3.44 22.06
C TYR A 87 6.46 2.23 22.93
N GLY A 88 7.36 1.24 23.03
CA GLY A 88 7.07 -0.05 23.69
C GLY A 88 6.64 0.05 25.15
N ASP A 89 7.15 1.03 25.88
CA ASP A 89 6.83 1.22 27.32
C ASP A 89 5.56 2.04 27.56
N PHE A 90 5.02 2.69 26.54
CA PHE A 90 3.72 3.37 26.63
C PHE A 90 2.60 2.32 26.62
N THR A 91 1.50 2.60 27.30
CA THR A 91 0.24 1.93 26.99
C THR A 91 -0.29 2.45 25.65
N ALA A 92 -1.12 1.65 24.96
CA ALA A 92 -1.73 2.11 23.71
C ALA A 92 -2.54 3.40 23.93
N LYS A 93 -3.24 3.52 25.04
CA LYS A 93 -3.98 4.74 25.42
C LYS A 93 -3.05 5.96 25.54
N GLN A 94 -1.93 5.83 26.26
CA GLN A 94 -0.93 6.91 26.39
C GLN A 94 -0.36 7.31 25.03
N PHE A 95 -0.01 6.35 24.20
CA PHE A 95 0.49 6.60 22.85
C PHE A 95 -0.52 7.36 21.98
N LEU A 96 -1.79 6.94 21.98
CA LEU A 96 -2.82 7.58 21.19
C LEU A 96 -3.10 9.03 21.65
N TYR A 97 -3.13 9.29 22.96
CA TYR A 97 -3.25 10.67 23.47
C TYR A 97 -2.02 11.53 23.13
N TYR A 98 -0.83 10.96 23.20
CA TYR A 98 0.37 11.64 22.77
C TYR A 98 0.31 12.03 21.28
N MET A 99 -0.09 11.10 20.41
CA MET A 99 -0.25 11.37 18.97
C MET A 99 -1.35 12.38 18.69
N ALA A 100 -2.46 12.32 19.42
CA ALA A 100 -3.55 13.29 19.31
C ALA A 100 -3.07 14.71 19.70
N ALA A 101 -2.31 14.82 20.78
CA ALA A 101 -1.73 16.10 21.22
C ALA A 101 -0.77 16.69 20.18
N LEU A 102 0.08 15.87 19.55
CA LEU A 102 0.95 16.30 18.44
C LEU A 102 0.18 16.83 17.23
N LYS A 103 -1.05 16.36 17.04
CA LYS A 103 -1.98 16.82 15.99
C LYS A 103 -2.86 18.00 16.43
N GLY A 104 -2.69 18.51 17.64
CA GLY A 104 -3.50 19.59 18.19
C GLY A 104 -4.94 19.22 18.50
N ILE A 105 -5.26 17.92 18.59
CA ILE A 105 -6.62 17.42 18.91
C ILE A 105 -6.87 17.61 20.42
N LYS A 106 -7.98 18.24 20.77
CA LYS A 106 -8.36 18.44 22.17
C LYS A 106 -8.63 17.09 22.85
N LYS A 107 -8.39 17.03 24.17
CA LYS A 107 -8.48 15.78 24.95
C LYS A 107 -9.84 15.08 24.83
N GLU A 108 -10.93 15.85 24.91
CA GLU A 108 -12.29 15.35 24.84
C GLU A 108 -12.61 14.77 23.46
N GLU A 109 -12.17 15.43 22.40
CA GLU A 109 -12.29 14.95 21.02
C GLU A 109 -11.42 13.70 20.79
N ALA A 110 -10.20 13.71 21.30
CA ALA A 110 -9.29 12.55 21.22
C ALA A 110 -9.89 11.34 21.91
N GLU A 111 -10.52 11.50 23.08
CA GLU A 111 -11.17 10.40 23.80
C GLU A 111 -12.32 9.78 23.00
N GLN A 112 -13.17 10.59 22.40
CA GLN A 112 -14.26 10.13 21.55
C GLN A 112 -13.74 9.34 20.32
N LYS A 113 -12.75 9.89 19.62
CA LYS A 113 -12.14 9.26 18.45
C LYS A 113 -11.42 7.96 18.80
N ILE A 114 -10.63 7.96 19.87
CA ILE A 114 -9.94 6.76 20.35
C ILE A 114 -10.96 5.66 20.69
N LYS A 115 -12.03 5.98 21.41
CA LYS A 115 -13.07 5.03 21.76
C LYS A 115 -13.75 4.44 20.51
N ALA A 116 -14.15 5.28 19.57
CA ALA A 116 -14.81 4.84 18.35
C ALA A 116 -13.88 3.95 17.49
N LEU A 117 -12.65 4.42 17.20
CA LEU A 117 -11.71 3.70 16.35
C LEU A 117 -11.18 2.43 17.00
N SER A 118 -10.96 2.42 18.32
CA SER A 118 -10.51 1.21 19.02
C SER A 118 -11.56 0.10 19.00
N SER A 119 -12.83 0.44 19.08
CA SER A 119 -13.93 -0.53 18.95
C SER A 119 -13.98 -1.13 17.54
N ILE A 120 -13.88 -0.30 16.49
CA ILE A 120 -13.87 -0.76 15.08
C ILE A 120 -12.68 -1.69 14.81
N LEU A 121 -11.53 -1.41 15.42
CA LEU A 121 -10.28 -2.15 15.22
C LEU A 121 -10.02 -3.25 16.26
N ASN A 122 -11.01 -3.58 17.10
CA ASN A 122 -10.90 -4.59 18.15
C ASN A 122 -9.70 -4.39 19.10
N LEU A 123 -9.48 -3.15 19.55
CA LEU A 123 -8.40 -2.76 20.45
C LEU A 123 -8.88 -2.20 21.79
N ASP A 124 -10.19 -1.99 21.97
CA ASP A 124 -10.82 -1.34 23.12
C ASP A 124 -10.40 -1.99 24.47
N THR A 125 -10.41 -3.32 24.57
CA THR A 125 -10.02 -4.06 25.76
C THR A 125 -8.52 -4.03 26.04
N TYR A 126 -7.70 -3.62 25.09
CA TYR A 126 -6.24 -3.65 25.17
C TYR A 126 -5.60 -2.27 25.38
N LEU A 127 -6.36 -1.18 25.38
CA LEU A 127 -5.85 0.19 25.43
C LEU A 127 -4.92 0.47 26.64
N ASN A 128 -5.16 -0.19 27.76
CA ASN A 128 -4.34 -0.03 28.97
C ASN A 128 -3.10 -0.95 29.02
N ARG A 129 -2.91 -1.84 28.02
CA ARG A 129 -1.70 -2.67 27.89
C ARG A 129 -0.54 -1.89 27.29
N LYS A 130 0.68 -2.20 27.73
CA LYS A 130 1.91 -1.68 27.10
C LYS A 130 2.06 -2.22 25.67
N ILE A 131 2.49 -1.35 24.76
CA ILE A 131 2.66 -1.67 23.31
C ILE A 131 3.67 -2.81 23.10
N LYS A 132 4.69 -2.94 23.97
CA LYS A 132 5.64 -4.07 23.89
C LYS A 132 4.99 -5.45 24.08
N ALA A 133 3.84 -5.50 24.75
CA ALA A 133 3.07 -6.73 24.97
C ALA A 133 2.03 -7.00 23.87
N TYR A 134 1.96 -6.16 22.83
CA TYR A 134 1.08 -6.37 21.68
C TYR A 134 1.67 -7.38 20.70
N SER A 135 0.82 -8.21 20.09
CA SER A 135 1.19 -8.99 18.91
C SER A 135 1.52 -8.08 17.72
N GLY A 136 2.13 -8.62 16.66
CA GLY A 136 2.37 -7.88 15.41
C GLY A 136 1.09 -7.26 14.87
N GLY A 137 0.02 -8.05 14.73
CA GLY A 137 -1.27 -7.58 14.24
C GLY A 137 -1.95 -6.54 15.14
N MET A 138 -1.80 -6.65 16.48
CA MET A 138 -2.29 -5.62 17.39
C MET A 138 -1.54 -4.29 17.22
N LYS A 139 -0.21 -4.35 17.05
CA LYS A 139 0.59 -3.16 16.75
C LYS A 139 0.15 -2.52 15.42
N GLN A 140 -0.03 -3.34 14.40
CA GLN A 140 -0.46 -2.90 13.08
C GLN A 140 -1.78 -2.11 13.16
N ARG A 141 -2.78 -2.67 13.83
CA ARG A 141 -4.08 -2.00 14.04
C ARG A 141 -3.97 -0.73 14.89
N LEU A 142 -3.10 -0.71 15.89
CA LEU A 142 -2.83 0.48 16.71
C LEU A 142 -2.22 1.61 15.89
N PHE A 143 -1.24 1.31 15.02
CA PHE A 143 -0.61 2.32 14.16
C PHE A 143 -1.52 2.78 13.03
N PHE A 144 -2.38 1.91 12.54
CA PHE A 144 -3.45 2.31 11.64
C PHE A 144 -4.44 3.27 12.34
N LEU A 145 -4.86 2.95 13.56
CA LEU A 145 -5.71 3.83 14.37
C LEU A 145 -5.10 5.22 14.54
N GLN A 146 -3.81 5.30 14.92
CA GLN A 146 -3.14 6.60 15.10
C GLN A 146 -3.12 7.42 13.81
N ALA A 147 -3.00 6.79 12.64
CA ALA A 147 -3.03 7.49 11.36
C ALA A 147 -4.38 8.13 11.05
N LEU A 148 -5.46 7.67 11.68
CA LEU A 148 -6.84 8.16 11.50
C LEU A 148 -7.28 9.21 12.52
N LEU A 149 -6.53 9.45 13.58
CA LEU A 149 -6.98 10.30 14.72
C LEU A 149 -7.40 11.72 14.31
N ASN A 150 -6.75 12.30 13.32
CA ASN A 150 -7.02 13.66 12.86
C ASN A 150 -8.02 13.72 11.68
N ASP A 151 -8.74 12.64 11.37
CA ASP A 151 -9.60 12.52 10.19
C ASP A 151 -8.93 13.01 8.90
N PRO A 152 -7.84 12.36 8.47
CA PRO A 152 -6.98 12.86 7.41
C PRO A 152 -7.71 12.92 6.07
N LYS A 153 -7.33 13.87 5.21
CA LYS A 153 -7.75 13.93 3.80
C LYS A 153 -6.80 13.15 2.87
N VAL A 154 -5.55 13.01 3.30
CA VAL A 154 -4.54 12.16 2.65
C VAL A 154 -4.09 11.12 3.67
N LEU A 155 -4.26 9.85 3.35
CA LEU A 155 -3.87 8.71 4.19
C LEU A 155 -2.82 7.87 3.47
N VAL A 156 -1.65 7.75 4.06
CA VAL A 156 -0.52 6.98 3.51
C VAL A 156 -0.27 5.78 4.41
N LEU A 157 -0.34 4.59 3.84
CA LEU A 157 -0.23 3.31 4.55
C LEU A 157 0.90 2.49 3.93
N ASP A 158 1.91 2.19 4.71
CA ASP A 158 3.03 1.34 4.29
C ASP A 158 2.88 -0.04 4.93
N GLU A 159 2.57 -1.07 4.12
CA GLU A 159 2.30 -2.46 4.52
C GLU A 159 1.20 -2.60 5.61
N PRO A 160 0.00 -2.03 5.44
CA PRO A 160 -0.99 -1.94 6.53
C PRO A 160 -1.53 -3.29 7.01
N THR A 161 -1.45 -4.34 6.20
CA THR A 161 -2.00 -5.67 6.48
C THR A 161 -0.94 -6.70 6.87
N ALA A 162 0.34 -6.30 6.90
CA ALA A 162 1.44 -7.20 7.24
C ALA A 162 1.27 -7.77 8.66
N GLY A 163 1.38 -9.09 8.79
CA GLY A 163 1.26 -9.77 10.10
C GLY A 163 -0.14 -9.85 10.70
N LEU A 164 -1.18 -9.44 9.93
CA LEU A 164 -2.57 -9.69 10.29
C LEU A 164 -2.99 -11.12 9.89
N ASP A 165 -3.86 -11.72 10.68
CA ASP A 165 -4.55 -12.93 10.27
C ASP A 165 -5.56 -12.64 9.12
N PRO A 166 -6.01 -13.67 8.37
CA PRO A 166 -6.85 -13.47 7.20
C PRO A 166 -8.14 -12.69 7.49
N LEU A 167 -8.77 -12.92 8.63
CA LEU A 167 -10.03 -12.26 8.99
C LEU A 167 -9.82 -10.77 9.30
N GLU A 168 -8.78 -10.46 10.08
CA GLU A 168 -8.42 -9.07 10.41
C GLU A 168 -7.97 -8.30 9.17
N ARG A 169 -7.27 -8.96 8.23
CA ARG A 169 -6.91 -8.38 6.93
C ARG A 169 -8.15 -7.98 6.12
N ILE A 170 -9.14 -8.86 6.02
CA ILE A 170 -10.41 -8.57 5.32
C ILE A 170 -11.12 -7.37 5.98
N ARG A 171 -11.22 -7.35 7.31
CA ARG A 171 -11.86 -6.26 8.05
C ARG A 171 -11.17 -4.93 7.81
N LEU A 172 -9.83 -4.90 7.85
CA LEU A 172 -9.05 -3.69 7.63
C LEU A 172 -9.24 -3.16 6.20
N ARG A 173 -9.17 -4.04 5.19
CA ARG A 173 -9.41 -3.66 3.78
C ARG A 173 -10.80 -3.05 3.59
N ASN A 174 -11.84 -3.70 4.11
CA ASN A 174 -13.21 -3.21 4.00
C ASN A 174 -13.37 -1.83 4.66
N TYR A 175 -12.72 -1.64 5.81
CA TYR A 175 -12.73 -0.35 6.48
C TYR A 175 -12.00 0.73 5.68
N ILE A 176 -10.81 0.43 5.12
CA ILE A 176 -10.08 1.34 4.23
C ILE A 176 -10.94 1.74 3.03
N SER A 177 -11.59 0.78 2.36
CA SER A 177 -12.49 1.05 1.24
C SER A 177 -13.65 1.98 1.63
N THR A 178 -14.21 1.78 2.82
CA THR A 178 -15.31 2.61 3.33
C THR A 178 -14.89 4.07 3.54
N ILE A 179 -13.73 4.31 4.14
CA ILE A 179 -13.25 5.66 4.46
C ILE A 179 -12.63 6.39 3.26
N ALA A 180 -12.30 5.68 2.19
CA ALA A 180 -11.63 6.26 1.01
C ALA A 180 -12.55 7.09 0.10
N LYS A 181 -13.86 7.09 0.34
CA LYS A 181 -14.84 7.81 -0.51
C LYS A 181 -14.58 9.30 -0.63
N ASP A 182 -14.06 9.91 0.43
CA ASP A 182 -13.76 11.35 0.54
C ASP A 182 -12.30 11.64 0.89
N LYS A 183 -11.42 10.63 0.76
CA LYS A 183 -9.99 10.69 1.10
C LYS A 183 -9.14 10.15 -0.04
N ILE A 184 -7.93 10.65 -0.16
CA ILE A 184 -6.89 10.06 -1.00
C ILE A 184 -6.13 9.07 -0.13
N VAL A 185 -6.21 7.78 -0.45
CA VAL A 185 -5.55 6.70 0.31
C VAL A 185 -4.49 6.04 -0.57
N LEU A 186 -3.22 6.12 -0.15
CA LEU A 186 -2.11 5.44 -0.79
C LEU A 186 -1.71 4.23 0.05
N ILE A 187 -1.61 3.07 -0.58
CA ILE A 187 -1.20 1.83 0.07
C ILE A 187 0.01 1.27 -0.67
N ALA A 188 1.16 1.23 0.00
CA ALA A 188 2.29 0.44 -0.48
C ALA A 188 2.22 -0.94 0.16
N THR A 189 2.17 -1.98 -0.66
CA THR A 189 2.17 -3.37 -0.19
C THR A 189 2.70 -4.32 -1.25
N HIS A 190 3.21 -5.46 -0.81
CA HIS A 190 3.55 -6.60 -1.66
C HIS A 190 2.41 -7.63 -1.74
N VAL A 191 1.32 -7.43 -0.99
CA VAL A 191 0.16 -8.33 -0.98
C VAL A 191 -0.85 -7.89 -2.05
N MET A 192 -0.73 -8.46 -3.25
CA MET A 192 -1.54 -8.09 -4.43
C MET A 192 -3.04 -8.21 -4.18
N GLN A 193 -3.47 -9.26 -3.48
CA GLN A 193 -4.88 -9.49 -3.14
C GLN A 193 -5.53 -8.34 -2.35
N ASP A 194 -4.74 -7.60 -1.54
CA ASP A 194 -5.28 -6.48 -0.78
C ASP A 194 -5.58 -5.30 -1.69
N ILE A 195 -4.73 -5.08 -2.68
CA ILE A 195 -4.89 -4.01 -3.68
C ILE A 195 -5.99 -4.36 -4.68
N GLU A 196 -5.97 -5.57 -5.21
CA GLU A 196 -6.93 -6.03 -6.23
C GLU A 196 -8.40 -5.87 -5.78
N THR A 197 -8.64 -5.97 -4.47
CA THR A 197 -9.99 -5.91 -3.92
C THR A 197 -10.50 -4.47 -3.72
N ILE A 198 -9.64 -3.50 -3.42
CA ILE A 198 -10.07 -2.17 -2.97
C ILE A 198 -9.49 -0.99 -3.74
N ALA A 199 -8.44 -1.20 -4.53
CA ALA A 199 -7.82 -0.10 -5.25
C ALA A 199 -8.68 0.36 -6.43
N LYS A 200 -8.82 1.67 -6.56
CA LYS A 200 -9.37 2.34 -7.73
C LYS A 200 -8.37 2.28 -8.89
N GLU A 201 -7.12 2.55 -8.60
CA GLU A 201 -6.02 2.60 -9.54
C GLU A 201 -4.73 2.11 -8.87
N ILE A 202 -3.76 1.75 -9.68
CA ILE A 202 -2.44 1.31 -9.24
C ILE A 202 -1.33 2.12 -9.89
N LEU A 203 -0.27 2.31 -9.13
CA LEU A 203 1.00 2.89 -9.58
C LEU A 203 2.05 1.78 -9.55
N PHE A 204 2.47 1.31 -10.71
CA PHE A 204 3.51 0.29 -10.85
C PHE A 204 4.87 0.96 -10.92
N ILE A 205 5.75 0.68 -9.95
CA ILE A 205 7.07 1.31 -9.84
C ILE A 205 8.16 0.25 -9.91
N LYS A 206 9.14 0.44 -10.80
CA LYS A 206 10.37 -0.37 -10.91
C LYS A 206 11.56 0.55 -11.06
N GLU A 207 12.59 0.36 -10.24
CA GLU A 207 13.86 1.12 -10.30
C GLU A 207 13.66 2.64 -10.33
N GLY A 208 12.69 3.13 -9.55
CA GLY A 208 12.36 4.55 -9.45
C GLY A 208 11.54 5.13 -10.61
N ASN A 209 11.15 4.32 -11.58
CA ASN A 209 10.31 4.74 -12.71
C ASN A 209 8.86 4.31 -12.49
N LEU A 210 7.91 5.15 -12.90
CA LEU A 210 6.49 4.79 -12.99
C LEU A 210 6.26 4.06 -14.32
N LEU A 211 6.03 2.74 -14.26
CA LEU A 211 5.82 1.92 -15.46
C LEU A 211 4.37 1.92 -15.92
N PHE A 212 3.44 2.04 -14.98
CA PHE A 212 2.00 2.05 -15.26
C PHE A 212 1.27 2.86 -14.19
N GLU A 213 0.28 3.62 -14.65
CA GLU A 213 -0.73 4.30 -13.86
C GLU A 213 -2.09 4.01 -14.49
N GLY A 214 -3.05 3.54 -13.72
CA GLY A 214 -4.39 3.24 -14.22
C GLY A 214 -5.14 2.20 -13.39
N SER A 215 -6.30 1.78 -13.87
CA SER A 215 -7.11 0.78 -13.21
C SER A 215 -6.51 -0.63 -13.32
N ILE A 216 -6.84 -1.50 -12.37
CA ILE A 216 -6.46 -2.92 -12.41
C ILE A 216 -7.03 -3.57 -13.67
N THR A 217 -8.26 -3.21 -14.07
CA THR A 217 -8.89 -3.72 -15.28
C THR A 217 -8.09 -3.40 -16.54
N GLU A 218 -7.60 -2.15 -16.69
CA GLU A 218 -6.75 -1.77 -17.82
C GLU A 218 -5.43 -2.56 -17.85
N LEU A 219 -4.85 -2.80 -16.66
CA LEU A 219 -3.62 -3.57 -16.57
C LEU A 219 -3.83 -5.05 -16.96
N ILE A 220 -4.91 -5.65 -16.48
CA ILE A 220 -5.30 -7.03 -16.77
C ILE A 220 -5.61 -7.20 -18.27
N GLU A 221 -6.34 -6.28 -18.89
CA GLU A 221 -6.63 -6.31 -20.32
C GLU A 221 -5.37 -6.32 -21.20
N ARG A 222 -4.28 -5.66 -20.76
CA ARG A 222 -2.98 -5.69 -21.48
C ARG A 222 -2.31 -7.06 -21.49
N LEU A 223 -2.70 -7.96 -20.56
CA LEU A 223 -2.19 -9.32 -20.45
C LEU A 223 -3.12 -10.36 -21.06
N LYS A 224 -4.26 -9.97 -21.61
CA LYS A 224 -5.22 -10.89 -22.21
C LYS A 224 -4.56 -11.69 -23.33
N GLY A 225 -4.77 -13.02 -23.30
CA GLY A 225 -4.13 -13.97 -24.23
C GLY A 225 -2.68 -14.31 -23.89
N ARG A 226 -2.06 -13.69 -22.86
CA ARG A 226 -0.68 -14.01 -22.44
C ARG A 226 -0.60 -14.94 -21.24
N VAL A 227 -1.68 -15.15 -20.52
CA VAL A 227 -1.73 -16.06 -19.38
C VAL A 227 -2.34 -17.39 -19.82
N GLN A 228 -1.67 -18.46 -19.50
CA GLN A 228 -2.06 -19.83 -19.85
C GLN A 228 -2.14 -20.70 -18.61
N GLU A 229 -3.00 -21.73 -18.66
CA GLU A 229 -3.05 -22.78 -17.64
C GLU A 229 -2.93 -24.14 -18.30
N THR A 230 -2.18 -25.04 -17.69
CA THR A 230 -1.99 -26.42 -18.18
C THR A 230 -1.71 -27.39 -17.04
N LEU A 231 -1.83 -28.67 -17.32
CA LEU A 231 -1.41 -29.76 -16.42
C LEU A 231 -0.05 -30.28 -16.89
N ILE A 232 0.92 -30.32 -15.99
CA ILE A 232 2.29 -30.77 -16.25
C ILE A 232 2.56 -32.00 -15.39
N ALA A 233 3.04 -33.09 -16.01
CA ALA A 233 3.44 -34.29 -15.29
C ALA A 233 4.70 -34.03 -14.44
N GLU A 234 4.86 -34.80 -13.35
CA GLU A 234 5.93 -34.57 -12.38
C GLU A 234 7.35 -34.76 -13.00
N ASP A 235 7.49 -35.66 -13.95
CA ASP A 235 8.76 -35.97 -14.62
C ASP A 235 9.28 -34.82 -15.51
N VAL A 236 8.42 -33.97 -16.05
CA VAL A 236 8.81 -32.79 -16.87
C VAL A 236 8.71 -31.47 -16.13
N TRP A 237 8.35 -31.48 -14.85
CA TRP A 237 8.12 -30.28 -14.05
C TRP A 237 9.36 -29.40 -13.91
N GLU A 238 10.53 -29.99 -13.63
CA GLU A 238 11.76 -29.22 -13.47
C GLU A 238 12.19 -28.49 -14.74
N GLU A 239 12.01 -29.12 -15.90
CA GLU A 239 12.31 -28.52 -17.20
C GLU A 239 11.35 -27.40 -17.51
N PHE A 240 10.05 -27.60 -17.23
CA PHE A 240 9.02 -26.59 -17.44
C PHE A 240 9.27 -25.33 -16.58
N GLN A 241 9.67 -25.48 -15.32
CA GLN A 241 10.01 -24.37 -14.45
C GLN A 241 11.20 -23.53 -14.96
N ARG A 242 12.17 -24.15 -15.65
CA ARG A 242 13.35 -23.44 -16.17
C ARG A 242 13.02 -22.63 -17.43
N THR A 243 12.02 -23.04 -18.17
CA THR A 243 11.71 -22.51 -19.51
C THR A 243 10.52 -21.54 -19.52
N HIS A 244 9.68 -21.53 -18.48
CA HIS A 244 8.46 -20.75 -18.44
C HIS A 244 8.40 -19.83 -17.22
N LYS A 245 7.77 -18.66 -17.37
CA LYS A 245 7.47 -17.72 -16.27
C LYS A 245 6.20 -18.19 -15.55
N ILE A 246 6.38 -18.98 -14.50
CA ILE A 246 5.28 -19.53 -13.70
C ILE A 246 4.78 -18.50 -12.72
N THR A 247 3.47 -18.23 -12.73
CA THR A 247 2.81 -17.32 -11.78
C THR A 247 2.15 -18.07 -10.63
N ARG A 248 1.69 -19.30 -10.90
CA ARG A 248 1.10 -20.17 -9.88
C ARG A 248 1.28 -21.63 -10.24
N SER A 249 1.54 -22.47 -9.24
CA SER A 249 1.51 -23.91 -9.39
C SER A 249 0.79 -24.55 -8.22
N LEU A 250 0.00 -25.60 -8.50
CA LEU A 250 -0.67 -26.41 -7.51
C LEU A 250 -0.38 -27.88 -7.82
N ARG A 251 0.22 -28.59 -6.87
CA ARG A 251 0.44 -30.03 -7.00
C ARG A 251 -0.87 -30.79 -6.79
N LEU A 252 -1.24 -31.63 -7.75
CA LEU A 252 -2.39 -32.52 -7.76
C LEU A 252 -1.88 -33.96 -7.96
N ASP A 253 -1.60 -34.67 -6.87
CA ASP A 253 -0.99 -36.00 -6.86
C ASP A 253 0.29 -36.08 -7.73
N THR A 254 0.18 -36.63 -8.96
CA THR A 254 1.29 -36.88 -9.90
C THR A 254 1.42 -35.79 -10.97
N VAL A 255 0.59 -34.75 -10.94
CA VAL A 255 0.61 -33.66 -11.91
C VAL A 255 0.61 -32.31 -11.21
N PHE A 256 1.08 -31.29 -11.90
CA PHE A 256 1.00 -29.90 -11.47
C PHE A 256 0.00 -29.15 -12.35
N HIS A 257 -1.00 -28.52 -11.75
CA HIS A 257 -1.78 -27.48 -12.41
C HIS A 257 -0.98 -26.19 -12.36
N VAL A 258 -0.58 -25.70 -13.53
CA VAL A 258 0.37 -24.60 -13.66
C VAL A 258 -0.27 -23.47 -14.42
N ARG A 259 -0.08 -22.25 -13.87
CA ARG A 259 -0.41 -20.99 -14.49
C ARG A 259 0.89 -20.26 -14.83
N TYR A 260 1.03 -19.80 -16.07
CA TYR A 260 2.27 -19.23 -16.59
C TYR A 260 2.02 -18.16 -17.64
N ILE A 261 3.05 -17.35 -17.90
CA ILE A 261 3.00 -16.24 -18.86
C ILE A 261 3.75 -16.63 -20.12
N VAL A 262 3.16 -16.30 -21.27
CA VAL A 262 3.78 -16.42 -22.61
C VAL A 262 4.07 -15.02 -23.18
N ASP A 263 5.14 -14.93 -23.98
CA ASP A 263 5.53 -13.66 -24.62
C ASP A 263 4.62 -13.31 -25.81
N GLU A 264 4.10 -14.32 -26.52
CA GLU A 264 3.19 -14.13 -27.64
C GLU A 264 1.73 -14.17 -27.16
N VAL A 265 0.90 -13.31 -27.75
CA VAL A 265 -0.54 -13.32 -27.48
C VAL A 265 -1.16 -14.48 -28.22
N GLY A 266 -1.75 -15.41 -27.47
CA GLY A 266 -2.46 -16.57 -28.00
C GLY A 266 -3.95 -16.56 -27.69
N GLU A 267 -4.66 -17.57 -28.19
CA GLU A 267 -6.02 -17.85 -27.75
C GLU A 267 -6.00 -18.44 -26.34
N SER A 268 -6.38 -17.65 -25.34
CA SER A 268 -6.51 -18.08 -23.96
C SER A 268 -7.79 -17.53 -23.36
N SER A 269 -8.58 -18.42 -22.74
CA SER A 269 -9.77 -18.04 -21.96
C SER A 269 -9.42 -17.69 -20.49
N VAL A 270 -8.16 -17.85 -20.11
CA VAL A 270 -7.69 -17.55 -18.74
C VAL A 270 -7.70 -16.05 -18.52
N LEU A 271 -8.46 -15.61 -17.52
CA LEU A 271 -8.45 -14.20 -17.10
C LEU A 271 -7.16 -13.91 -16.32
N PRO A 272 -6.33 -12.94 -16.74
CA PRO A 272 -5.16 -12.54 -15.99
C PRO A 272 -5.53 -11.96 -14.62
N SER A 273 -4.62 -12.09 -13.65
CA SER A 273 -4.71 -11.47 -12.31
C SER A 273 -3.68 -10.35 -12.17
N LEU A 274 -3.79 -9.58 -11.09
CA LEU A 274 -2.77 -8.59 -10.74
C LEU A 274 -1.41 -9.23 -10.45
N GLU A 275 -1.39 -10.46 -9.93
CA GLU A 275 -0.16 -11.22 -9.69
C GLU A 275 0.53 -11.62 -11.00
N ASP A 276 -0.24 -12.02 -12.03
CA ASP A 276 0.29 -12.27 -13.38
C ASP A 276 0.90 -10.99 -13.97
N ALA A 277 0.19 -9.86 -13.82
CA ALA A 277 0.70 -8.58 -14.29
C ALA A 277 1.99 -8.19 -13.58
N TYR A 278 2.06 -8.38 -12.26
CA TYR A 278 3.28 -8.12 -11.51
C TYR A 278 4.46 -8.93 -12.05
N LEU A 279 4.29 -10.23 -12.24
CA LEU A 279 5.37 -11.10 -12.71
C LEU A 279 5.73 -10.82 -14.18
N TYR A 280 4.78 -10.40 -15.00
CA TYR A 280 5.05 -9.98 -16.38
C TYR A 280 5.96 -8.75 -16.45
N TYR A 281 5.66 -7.71 -15.66
CA TYR A 281 6.42 -6.46 -15.69
C TYR A 281 7.71 -6.47 -14.86
N MET A 282 7.80 -7.36 -13.86
CA MET A 282 8.92 -7.40 -12.90
C MET A 282 9.91 -8.54 -13.18
N GLY A 283 9.47 -9.60 -13.87
CA GLY A 283 10.28 -10.79 -14.17
C GLY A 283 11.29 -10.63 -15.32
#